data_5164119beb54479548523227a73370e1
#
_entry.id   5164119beb54479548523227a73370e1
#
_cell.length_a   1.000
_cell.length_b   1.000
_cell.length_c   1.000
_cell.angle_alpha   90.00
_cell.angle_beta   90.00
_cell.angle_gamma   90.00
#
_symmetry.space_group_name_H-M   'P 1'
#
loop_
_entity.id
_entity.type
_entity.pdbx_description
1 polymer ?
#
loop_
_entity_poly.entity_id
_entity_poly.type
_entity_poly.pdbx_seq_one_letter_code
_entity_poly.pdbx_strand_id
1 'polypeptide(L)'
;MEVEPNDLLLFARIVDAGSFSKAALRVNLPKSTVSRRISLLEARLGERLLQRTTRKLVLTEFGASLLEHARKVAEEAEAAGALAQHRQAAPSGRLRISLPADFANLGMSAMIGRFLERYPAVNVELDLSPRRVDLVAENFDIAIRMGDLPDDASLNARRVTLQRFGLYASPCYTAVRGLPEHPDDLLGHDLLCLLSRSGGAVPWVLTRGKVRWERALPARLTANSPDLLARIACSGAGIAASSELFAAPLLRKGELVRVLPEWDMPTATGWAVFPGRRLMPAKTRAFLDMMEEMFCSEAGREDAR
;
A
#
# COMPACT_ATOMS: atom_id res chain seq x y z
N MET A 1 4.89 -20.97 37.33
CA MET A 1 4.48 -21.59 36.04
C MET A 1 5.31 -20.93 34.96
N GLU A 2 6.26 -21.65 34.41
CA GLU A 2 7.22 -21.09 33.45
C GLU A 2 6.78 -21.44 32.02
N VAL A 3 6.46 -20.42 31.23
CA VAL A 3 6.10 -20.57 29.82
C VAL A 3 7.36 -20.34 28.99
N GLU A 4 7.73 -21.33 28.19
CA GLU A 4 8.88 -21.25 27.33
C GLU A 4 8.63 -20.29 26.15
N PRO A 5 9.44 -19.22 25.97
CA PRO A 5 9.25 -18.27 24.87
C PRO A 5 9.22 -18.92 23.49
N ASN A 6 10.00 -19.98 23.30
CA ASN A 6 10.04 -20.73 22.05
C ASN A 6 8.73 -21.49 21.75
N ASP A 7 7.90 -21.79 22.74
CA ASP A 7 6.61 -22.43 22.54
C ASP A 7 5.56 -21.40 22.16
N LEU A 8 5.66 -20.15 22.66
CA LEU A 8 4.85 -19.02 22.23
C LEU A 8 5.17 -18.66 20.76
N LEU A 9 6.44 -18.59 20.39
CA LEU A 9 6.87 -18.38 19.01
C LEU A 9 6.31 -19.45 18.07
N LEU A 10 6.35 -20.71 18.50
CA LEU A 10 5.83 -21.83 17.72
C LEU A 10 4.32 -21.74 17.57
N PHE A 11 3.60 -21.36 18.62
CA PHE A 11 2.15 -21.16 18.61
C PHE A 11 1.75 -20.07 17.61
N ALA A 12 2.38 -18.89 17.67
CA ALA A 12 2.12 -17.81 16.72
C ALA A 12 2.35 -18.28 15.27
N ARG A 13 3.47 -18.97 14.99
CA ARG A 13 3.78 -19.50 13.65
C ARG A 13 2.79 -20.53 13.14
N ILE A 14 2.19 -21.34 14.02
CA ILE A 14 1.15 -22.30 13.64
C ILE A 14 -0.12 -21.60 13.21
N VAL A 15 -0.54 -20.60 13.98
CA VAL A 15 -1.74 -19.80 13.66
C VAL A 15 -1.55 -19.06 12.33
N ASP A 16 -0.42 -18.40 12.14
CA ASP A 16 -0.11 -17.65 10.92
C ASP A 16 0.06 -18.55 9.68
N ALA A 17 0.49 -19.80 9.88
CA ALA A 17 0.55 -20.79 8.79
C ALA A 17 -0.82 -21.42 8.47
N GLY A 18 -1.81 -21.27 9.36
CA GLY A 18 -3.14 -21.86 9.26
C GLY A 18 -3.17 -23.40 9.36
N SER A 19 -2.03 -24.06 9.58
CA SER A 19 -1.98 -25.51 9.81
C SER A 19 -0.66 -25.97 10.44
N PHE A 20 -0.74 -27.04 11.26
CA PHE A 20 0.42 -27.67 11.85
C PHE A 20 1.45 -28.17 10.83
N SER A 21 0.99 -28.70 9.70
CA SER A 21 1.88 -29.23 8.65
C SER A 21 2.65 -28.11 7.95
N LYS A 22 1.99 -27.00 7.61
CA LYS A 22 2.66 -25.85 7.03
C LYS A 22 3.63 -25.17 8.00
N ALA A 23 3.24 -25.07 9.28
CA ALA A 23 4.13 -24.54 10.32
C ALA A 23 5.36 -25.42 10.52
N ALA A 24 5.18 -26.73 10.57
CA ALA A 24 6.27 -27.71 10.71
C ALA A 24 7.34 -27.55 9.61
N LEU A 25 6.91 -27.39 8.35
CA LEU A 25 7.80 -27.10 7.23
C LEU A 25 8.55 -25.78 7.40
N ARG A 26 7.87 -24.72 7.86
CA ARG A 26 8.48 -23.38 8.05
C ARG A 26 9.53 -23.35 9.17
N VAL A 27 9.31 -24.13 10.24
CA VAL A 27 10.24 -24.19 11.37
C VAL A 27 11.26 -25.34 11.28
N ASN A 28 11.23 -26.10 10.20
CA ASN A 28 12.08 -27.26 9.95
C ASN A 28 12.05 -28.30 11.09
N LEU A 29 10.85 -28.60 11.60
CA LEU A 29 10.60 -29.56 12.64
C LEU A 29 9.59 -30.61 12.16
N PRO A 30 9.67 -31.87 12.67
CA PRO A 30 8.63 -32.89 12.43
C PRO A 30 7.27 -32.40 12.97
N LYS A 31 6.17 -32.67 12.25
CA LYS A 31 4.80 -32.33 12.66
C LYS A 31 4.44 -32.86 14.04
N SER A 32 4.91 -34.08 14.37
CA SER A 32 4.73 -34.70 15.68
C SER A 32 5.36 -33.89 16.82
N THR A 33 6.55 -33.34 16.57
CA THR A 33 7.26 -32.48 17.53
C THR A 33 6.50 -31.18 17.73
N VAL A 34 6.05 -30.55 16.67
CA VAL A 34 5.24 -29.31 16.71
C VAL A 34 3.96 -29.54 17.51
N SER A 35 3.21 -30.63 17.21
CA SER A 35 1.98 -30.97 17.91
C SER A 35 2.22 -31.26 19.40
N ARG A 36 3.28 -32.01 19.74
CA ARG A 36 3.65 -32.32 21.12
C ARG A 36 3.98 -31.05 21.92
N ARG A 37 4.74 -30.11 21.34
CA ARG A 37 5.12 -28.86 22.01
C ARG A 37 3.90 -28.00 22.33
N ILE A 38 2.94 -27.88 21.41
CA ILE A 38 1.69 -27.15 21.69
C ILE A 38 0.87 -27.85 22.76
N SER A 39 0.76 -29.19 22.73
CA SER A 39 0.04 -29.91 23.80
C SER A 39 0.70 -29.73 25.17
N LEU A 40 2.02 -29.66 25.24
CA LEU A 40 2.74 -29.34 26.48
C LEU A 40 2.50 -27.90 26.94
N LEU A 41 2.46 -26.94 26.00
CA LEU A 41 2.13 -25.55 26.31
C LEU A 41 0.72 -25.43 26.87
N GLU A 42 -0.28 -26.06 26.24
CA GLU A 42 -1.67 -26.12 26.73
C GLU A 42 -1.75 -26.75 28.14
N ALA A 43 -1.02 -27.85 28.35
CA ALA A 43 -0.97 -28.52 29.66
C ALA A 43 -0.34 -27.63 30.76
N ARG A 44 0.72 -26.88 30.44
CA ARG A 44 1.35 -25.92 31.37
C ARG A 44 0.43 -24.74 31.70
N LEU A 45 -0.33 -24.26 30.72
CA LEU A 45 -1.28 -23.14 30.87
C LEU A 45 -2.59 -23.58 31.54
N GLY A 46 -2.89 -24.88 31.58
CA GLY A 46 -4.13 -25.42 32.11
C GLY A 46 -5.34 -25.23 31.19
N GLU A 47 -5.14 -24.60 30.02
CA GLU A 47 -6.20 -24.29 29.07
C GLU A 47 -5.81 -24.63 27.63
N ARG A 48 -6.80 -24.92 26.80
CA ARG A 48 -6.57 -25.16 25.36
C ARG A 48 -6.47 -23.86 24.60
N LEU A 49 -5.52 -23.81 23.68
CA LEU A 49 -5.29 -22.69 22.76
C LEU A 49 -6.03 -22.90 21.45
N LEU A 50 -6.16 -24.17 21.04
CA LEU A 50 -6.71 -24.56 19.74
C LEU A 50 -7.87 -25.55 19.92
N GLN A 51 -8.95 -25.34 19.16
CA GLN A 51 -10.03 -26.32 19.05
C GLN A 51 -9.59 -27.44 18.10
N ARG A 52 -9.71 -28.69 18.55
CA ARG A 52 -9.40 -29.86 17.72
C ARG A 52 -10.55 -30.11 16.75
N THR A 53 -10.54 -29.45 15.59
CA THR A 53 -11.38 -29.84 14.47
C THR A 53 -10.51 -30.44 13.36
N THR A 54 -11.02 -31.46 12.67
CA THR A 54 -10.26 -32.18 11.63
C THR A 54 -10.07 -31.38 10.35
N ARG A 55 -10.75 -30.24 10.18
CA ARG A 55 -10.79 -29.47 8.92
C ARG A 55 -10.24 -28.06 8.98
N LYS A 56 -10.22 -27.40 10.15
CA LYS A 56 -9.70 -26.01 10.28
C LYS A 56 -9.03 -25.84 11.64
N LEU A 57 -7.98 -25.02 11.67
CA LEU A 57 -7.34 -24.55 12.88
C LEU A 57 -8.20 -23.40 13.42
N VAL A 58 -8.82 -23.58 14.59
CA VAL A 58 -9.69 -22.58 15.22
C VAL A 58 -9.10 -22.28 16.60
N LEU A 59 -8.95 -21.00 16.93
CA LEU A 59 -8.52 -20.54 18.25
C LEU A 59 -9.65 -20.67 19.27
N THR A 60 -9.29 -20.92 20.52
CA THR A 60 -10.18 -20.65 21.67
C THR A 60 -10.12 -19.15 22.01
N GLU A 61 -11.01 -18.67 22.88
CA GLU A 61 -10.97 -17.30 23.37
C GLU A 61 -9.64 -16.99 24.09
N PHE A 62 -9.20 -17.92 24.95
CA PHE A 62 -7.90 -17.84 25.60
C PHE A 62 -6.75 -17.90 24.60
N GLY A 63 -6.86 -18.76 23.57
CA GLY A 63 -5.89 -18.85 22.48
C GLY A 63 -5.77 -17.56 21.69
N ALA A 64 -6.89 -16.86 21.45
CA ALA A 64 -6.88 -15.55 20.78
C ALA A 64 -6.14 -14.49 21.62
N SER A 65 -6.45 -14.42 22.92
CA SER A 65 -5.78 -13.49 23.84
C SER A 65 -4.28 -13.80 23.97
N LEU A 66 -3.91 -15.07 24.09
CA LEU A 66 -2.50 -15.48 24.16
C LEU A 66 -1.75 -15.19 22.84
N LEU A 67 -2.42 -15.27 21.70
CA LEU A 67 -1.81 -15.00 20.39
C LEU A 67 -1.26 -13.58 20.29
N GLU A 68 -1.95 -12.60 20.87
CA GLU A 68 -1.47 -11.22 20.90
C GLU A 68 -0.12 -11.11 21.64
N HIS A 69 0.02 -11.79 22.76
CA HIS A 69 1.27 -11.84 23.51
C HIS A 69 2.36 -12.65 22.77
N ALA A 70 1.97 -13.79 22.18
CA ALA A 70 2.89 -14.62 21.42
C ALA A 70 3.46 -13.90 20.18
N ARG A 71 2.67 -13.07 19.53
CA ARG A 71 3.12 -12.21 18.42
C ARG A 71 4.10 -11.14 18.88
N LYS A 72 3.88 -10.49 20.02
CA LYS A 72 4.83 -9.53 20.60
C LYS A 72 6.18 -10.19 20.89
N VAL A 73 6.17 -11.41 21.44
CA VAL A 73 7.41 -12.19 21.67
C VAL A 73 8.10 -12.51 20.34
N ALA A 74 7.34 -12.87 19.30
CA ALA A 74 7.90 -13.13 17.97
C ALA A 74 8.53 -11.88 17.36
N GLU A 75 7.88 -10.73 17.49
CA GLU A 75 8.37 -9.42 17.02
C GLU A 75 9.67 -9.02 17.74
N GLU A 76 9.74 -9.20 19.06
CA GLU A 76 10.95 -8.89 19.83
C GLU A 76 12.10 -9.87 19.50
N ALA A 77 11.82 -11.14 19.28
CA ALA A 77 12.83 -12.10 18.86
C ALA A 77 13.36 -11.80 17.46
N GLU A 78 12.49 -11.42 16.52
CA GLU A 78 12.90 -10.96 15.19
C GLU A 78 13.68 -9.64 15.26
N ALA A 79 13.28 -8.72 16.12
CA ALA A 79 13.98 -7.45 16.35
C ALA A 79 15.38 -7.70 16.92
N ALA A 80 15.53 -8.62 17.88
CA ALA A 80 16.83 -9.01 18.43
C ALA A 80 17.72 -9.69 17.37
N GLY A 81 17.14 -10.56 16.52
CA GLY A 81 17.81 -11.15 15.37
C GLY A 81 18.27 -10.11 14.36
N ALA A 82 17.40 -9.13 14.06
CA ALA A 82 17.73 -8.00 13.20
C ALA A 82 18.82 -7.09 13.79
N LEU A 83 18.89 -6.94 15.12
CA LEU A 83 19.94 -6.19 15.81
C LEU A 83 21.31 -6.87 15.63
N ALA A 84 21.35 -8.18 15.73
CA ALA A 84 22.55 -8.97 15.48
C ALA A 84 22.99 -8.92 14.01
N GLN A 85 22.02 -8.92 13.08
CA GLN A 85 22.25 -8.82 11.64
C GLN A 85 22.52 -7.37 11.20
N HIS A 86 22.06 -6.37 11.95
CA HIS A 86 22.13 -4.94 11.58
C HIS A 86 23.57 -4.40 11.48
N ARG A 87 24.53 -5.09 12.05
CA ARG A 87 25.95 -4.71 11.94
C ARG A 87 26.63 -5.19 10.66
N GLN A 88 26.06 -6.14 9.87
CA GLN A 88 26.76 -6.73 8.71
C GLN A 88 25.91 -7.38 7.61
N ALA A 89 24.58 -7.41 7.64
CA ALA A 89 23.86 -8.22 6.66
C ALA A 89 23.29 -7.40 5.49
N ALA A 90 23.60 -7.85 4.28
CA ALA A 90 22.92 -7.43 3.07
C ALA A 90 21.41 -7.75 3.17
N PRO A 91 20.52 -6.90 2.59
CA PRO A 91 19.09 -7.16 2.52
C PRO A 91 18.80 -8.55 1.96
N SER A 92 17.96 -9.34 2.66
CA SER A 92 17.62 -10.71 2.26
C SER A 92 16.22 -11.11 2.75
N GLY A 93 15.69 -12.20 2.18
CA GLY A 93 14.41 -12.79 2.55
C GLY A 93 13.23 -12.19 1.77
N ARG A 94 11.98 -12.52 2.17
CA ARG A 94 10.75 -12.11 1.49
C ARG A 94 10.37 -10.69 1.89
N LEU A 95 10.12 -9.82 0.91
CA LEU A 95 9.61 -8.45 1.06
C LEU A 95 8.22 -8.38 0.44
N ARG A 96 7.18 -8.19 1.28
CA ARG A 96 5.78 -8.09 0.84
C ARG A 96 5.32 -6.65 0.85
N ILE A 97 4.82 -6.18 -0.28
CA ILE A 97 4.44 -4.78 -0.49
C ILE A 97 3.03 -4.73 -1.06
N SER A 98 2.17 -3.93 -0.43
CA SER A 98 0.85 -3.58 -0.99
C SER A 98 0.89 -2.16 -1.53
N LEU A 99 0.46 -1.96 -2.78
CA LEU A 99 0.47 -0.64 -3.43
C LEU A 99 -0.67 -0.53 -4.45
N PRO A 100 -1.14 0.70 -4.77
CA PRO A 100 -2.09 0.90 -5.85
C PRO A 100 -1.49 0.49 -7.20
N ALA A 101 -2.30 -0.14 -8.05
CA ALA A 101 -1.85 -0.64 -9.37
C ALA A 101 -1.21 0.45 -10.24
N ASP A 102 -1.71 1.68 -10.16
CA ASP A 102 -1.22 2.82 -10.93
C ASP A 102 0.26 3.15 -10.69
N PHE A 103 0.79 2.80 -9.52
CA PHE A 103 2.21 3.01 -9.22
C PHE A 103 3.14 2.21 -10.13
N ALA A 104 2.67 1.09 -10.71
CA ALA A 104 3.45 0.34 -11.68
C ALA A 104 3.83 1.19 -12.91
N ASN A 105 2.99 2.16 -13.28
CA ASN A 105 3.19 3.06 -14.41
C ASN A 105 4.05 4.29 -14.09
N LEU A 106 4.40 4.51 -12.82
CA LEU A 106 5.23 5.64 -12.34
C LEU A 106 6.72 5.28 -12.19
N GLY A 107 7.29 4.48 -13.08
CA GLY A 107 8.70 4.09 -12.98
C GLY A 107 9.01 3.03 -11.91
N MET A 108 8.00 2.58 -11.16
CA MET A 108 8.15 1.56 -10.11
C MET A 108 8.72 0.25 -10.67
N SER A 109 8.31 -0.16 -11.88
CA SER A 109 8.82 -1.37 -12.54
C SER A 109 10.34 -1.30 -12.75
N ALA A 110 10.86 -0.17 -13.22
CA ALA A 110 12.29 0.04 -13.40
C ALA A 110 13.03 0.10 -12.06
N MET A 111 12.44 0.72 -11.03
CA MET A 111 13.00 0.77 -9.68
C MET A 111 13.07 -0.63 -9.07
N ILE A 112 12.01 -1.42 -9.18
CA ILE A 112 11.97 -2.81 -8.68
C ILE A 112 13.01 -3.67 -9.41
N GLY A 113 13.15 -3.52 -10.73
CA GLY A 113 14.19 -4.23 -11.49
C GLY A 113 15.58 -3.96 -10.92
N ARG A 114 15.95 -2.69 -10.71
CA ARG A 114 17.22 -2.29 -10.08
C ARG A 114 17.35 -2.78 -8.65
N PHE A 115 16.25 -2.81 -7.89
CA PHE A 115 16.24 -3.33 -6.52
C PHE A 115 16.58 -4.82 -6.49
N LEU A 116 15.97 -5.63 -7.35
CA LEU A 116 16.22 -7.07 -7.44
C LEU A 116 17.65 -7.38 -7.90
N GLU A 117 18.19 -6.60 -8.83
CA GLU A 117 19.59 -6.70 -9.26
C GLU A 117 20.56 -6.38 -8.13
N ARG A 118 20.30 -5.31 -7.37
CA ARG A 118 21.16 -4.86 -6.26
C ARG A 118 21.09 -5.80 -5.04
N TYR A 119 19.93 -6.45 -4.82
CA TYR A 119 19.68 -7.30 -3.64
C TYR A 119 19.14 -8.67 -4.05
N PRO A 120 19.99 -9.54 -4.66
CA PRO A 120 19.56 -10.82 -5.24
C PRO A 120 19.06 -11.84 -4.19
N ALA A 121 19.34 -11.61 -2.89
CA ALA A 121 18.84 -12.43 -1.79
C ALA A 121 17.44 -12.02 -1.30
N VAL A 122 16.81 -10.97 -1.91
CA VAL A 122 15.46 -10.52 -1.58
C VAL A 122 14.46 -11.05 -2.59
N ASN A 123 13.38 -11.66 -2.10
CA ASN A 123 12.23 -12.06 -2.91
C ASN A 123 11.09 -11.05 -2.71
N VAL A 124 10.73 -10.29 -3.73
CA VAL A 124 9.68 -9.28 -3.67
C VAL A 124 8.33 -9.88 -4.05
N GLU A 125 7.32 -9.61 -3.24
CA GLU A 125 5.92 -9.96 -3.50
C GLU A 125 5.08 -8.69 -3.48
N LEU A 126 4.38 -8.42 -4.60
CA LEU A 126 3.55 -7.23 -4.77
C LEU A 126 2.07 -7.61 -4.75
N ASP A 127 1.30 -6.90 -3.95
CA ASP A 127 -0.17 -6.89 -3.97
C ASP A 127 -0.63 -5.54 -4.52
N LEU A 128 -1.16 -5.55 -5.76
CA LEU A 128 -1.63 -4.35 -6.45
C LEU A 128 -3.12 -4.06 -6.16
N SER A 129 -3.62 -4.53 -5.03
CA SER A 129 -5.00 -4.35 -4.63
C SER A 129 -5.26 -2.93 -4.07
N PRO A 130 -6.38 -2.28 -4.43
CA PRO A 130 -6.76 -0.98 -3.88
C PRO A 130 -7.28 -1.05 -2.44
N ARG A 131 -7.49 -2.27 -1.90
CA ARG A 131 -7.98 -2.46 -0.53
C ARG A 131 -6.96 -2.01 0.51
N ARG A 132 -7.43 -1.58 1.66
CA ARG A 132 -6.56 -1.44 2.83
C ARG A 132 -6.22 -2.84 3.36
N VAL A 133 -4.94 -3.15 3.40
CA VAL A 133 -4.43 -4.37 4.04
C VAL A 133 -4.15 -4.08 5.52
N ASP A 134 -4.39 -5.06 6.37
CA ASP A 134 -3.85 -5.08 7.72
C ASP A 134 -2.39 -5.54 7.63
N LEU A 135 -1.46 -4.59 7.81
CA LEU A 135 -0.03 -4.85 7.64
C LEU A 135 0.47 -5.95 8.57
N VAL A 136 0.00 -5.96 9.82
CA VAL A 136 0.46 -6.91 10.84
C VAL A 136 -0.21 -8.26 10.64
N ALA A 137 -1.55 -8.29 10.56
CA ALA A 137 -2.29 -9.55 10.44
C ALA A 137 -2.02 -10.28 9.12
N GLU A 138 -1.79 -9.54 8.02
CA GLU A 138 -1.54 -10.11 6.71
C GLU A 138 -0.03 -10.23 6.39
N ASN A 139 0.85 -9.86 7.32
CA ASN A 139 2.32 -9.93 7.17
C ASN A 139 2.86 -9.15 5.96
N PHE A 140 2.38 -7.92 5.74
CA PHE A 140 2.99 -6.98 4.81
C PHE A 140 4.13 -6.22 5.49
N ASP A 141 5.24 -6.04 4.76
CA ASP A 141 6.37 -5.22 5.23
C ASP A 141 6.13 -3.73 4.96
N ILE A 142 5.46 -3.40 3.84
CA ILE A 142 5.19 -2.03 3.40
C ILE A 142 3.80 -1.97 2.75
N ALA A 143 3.07 -0.88 2.99
CA ALA A 143 1.91 -0.50 2.18
C ALA A 143 2.07 0.92 1.66
N ILE A 144 1.93 1.11 0.35
CA ILE A 144 1.88 2.44 -0.25
C ILE A 144 0.42 2.89 -0.27
N ARG A 145 0.18 4.11 0.23
CA ARG A 145 -1.18 4.66 0.34
C ARG A 145 -1.19 6.12 -0.07
N MET A 146 -2.29 6.53 -0.71
CA MET A 146 -2.54 7.92 -1.10
C MET A 146 -3.58 8.57 -0.18
N GLY A 147 -3.37 9.87 0.10
CA GLY A 147 -4.25 10.70 0.93
C GLY A 147 -3.96 10.55 2.43
N ASP A 148 -5.00 10.70 3.25
CA ASP A 148 -4.87 10.74 4.70
C ASP A 148 -4.51 9.38 5.30
N LEU A 149 -3.62 9.43 6.27
CA LEU A 149 -3.24 8.26 7.05
C LEU A 149 -4.31 7.97 8.12
N PRO A 150 -4.55 6.69 8.43
CA PRO A 150 -5.28 6.33 9.63
C PRO A 150 -4.48 6.73 10.87
N ASP A 151 -5.18 7.14 11.91
CA ASP A 151 -4.58 7.36 13.24
C ASP A 151 -4.37 6.00 13.92
N ASP A 152 -3.24 5.37 13.65
CA ASP A 152 -2.87 4.05 14.15
C ASP A 152 -1.45 4.09 14.71
N ALA A 153 -1.36 4.06 16.04
CA ALA A 153 -0.11 4.14 16.79
C ALA A 153 0.82 2.92 16.57
N SER A 154 0.31 1.82 16.02
CA SER A 154 1.10 0.62 15.72
C SER A 154 1.89 0.73 14.41
N LEU A 155 1.61 1.76 13.60
CA LEU A 155 2.19 1.96 12.29
C LEU A 155 3.08 3.20 12.24
N ASN A 156 4.15 3.10 11.49
CA ASN A 156 4.97 4.23 11.08
C ASN A 156 4.64 4.60 9.63
N ALA A 157 4.79 5.88 9.30
CA ALA A 157 4.59 6.36 7.95
C ALA A 157 5.74 7.27 7.52
N ARG A 158 6.17 7.10 6.25
CA ARG A 158 7.13 7.97 5.59
C ARG A 158 6.50 8.55 4.34
N ARG A 159 6.55 9.88 4.18
CA ARG A 159 6.09 10.51 2.96
C ARG A 159 7.03 10.12 1.81
N VAL A 160 6.45 9.60 0.72
CA VAL A 160 7.22 9.17 -0.45
C VAL A 160 6.99 10.06 -1.67
N THR A 161 5.81 10.68 -1.78
CA THR A 161 5.50 11.59 -2.89
C THR A 161 4.43 12.59 -2.49
N LEU A 162 4.38 13.73 -3.17
CA LEU A 162 3.29 14.69 -3.15
C LEU A 162 2.78 14.84 -4.58
N GLN A 163 1.55 14.43 -4.83
CA GLN A 163 0.96 14.48 -6.17
C GLN A 163 0.05 15.70 -6.31
N ARG A 164 0.29 16.48 -7.36
CA ARG A 164 -0.62 17.53 -7.82
C ARG A 164 -1.64 16.93 -8.77
N PHE A 165 -2.84 17.45 -8.74
CA PHE A 165 -3.92 17.02 -9.60
C PHE A 165 -4.37 18.13 -10.51
N GLY A 166 -5.00 17.74 -11.61
CA GLY A 166 -5.61 18.66 -12.54
C GLY A 166 -6.68 17.99 -13.39
N LEU A 167 -7.34 18.82 -14.19
CA LEU A 167 -8.37 18.38 -15.12
C LEU A 167 -7.76 18.25 -16.52
N TYR A 168 -8.11 17.18 -17.21
CA TYR A 168 -7.55 16.83 -18.52
C TYR A 168 -8.63 16.27 -19.44
N ALA A 169 -8.53 16.59 -20.71
CA ALA A 169 -9.36 16.04 -21.78
C ALA A 169 -8.54 15.82 -23.04
N SER A 170 -9.01 15.02 -23.98
CA SER A 170 -8.35 14.92 -25.27
C SER A 170 -8.69 16.11 -26.17
N PRO A 171 -7.79 16.48 -27.12
CA PRO A 171 -8.08 17.51 -28.12
C PRO A 171 -9.34 17.24 -28.93
N CYS A 172 -9.61 15.99 -29.26
CA CYS A 172 -10.81 15.62 -30.02
C CYS A 172 -12.11 15.87 -29.23
N TYR A 173 -12.09 15.63 -27.91
CA TYR A 173 -13.23 15.94 -27.06
C TYR A 173 -13.46 17.45 -26.96
N THR A 174 -12.40 18.24 -26.73
CA THR A 174 -12.51 19.70 -26.60
C THR A 174 -12.87 20.39 -27.92
N ALA A 175 -12.48 19.83 -29.07
CA ALA A 175 -12.88 20.36 -30.36
C ALA A 175 -14.40 20.25 -30.60
N VAL A 176 -15.04 19.23 -30.04
CA VAL A 176 -16.49 19.01 -30.23
C VAL A 176 -17.33 19.68 -29.13
N ARG A 177 -16.86 19.63 -27.87
CA ARG A 177 -17.62 20.07 -26.70
C ARG A 177 -17.21 21.44 -26.17
N GLY A 178 -16.14 22.03 -26.71
CA GLY A 178 -15.54 23.25 -26.19
C GLY A 178 -14.65 22.99 -24.96
N LEU A 179 -13.93 24.02 -24.56
CA LEU A 179 -13.20 24.07 -23.30
C LEU A 179 -14.03 24.84 -22.26
N PRO A 180 -14.21 24.32 -21.04
CA PRO A 180 -14.82 25.09 -19.97
C PRO A 180 -13.90 26.26 -19.58
N GLU A 181 -14.47 27.45 -19.41
CA GLU A 181 -13.77 28.67 -18.97
C GLU A 181 -13.93 28.89 -17.46
N HIS A 182 -15.01 28.35 -16.89
CA HIS A 182 -15.31 28.40 -15.46
C HIS A 182 -15.68 27.00 -14.93
N PRO A 183 -15.40 26.70 -13.66
CA PRO A 183 -15.78 25.40 -13.06
C PRO A 183 -17.27 25.04 -13.17
N ASP A 184 -18.16 26.01 -13.22
CA ASP A 184 -19.60 25.74 -13.41
C ASP A 184 -19.92 25.17 -14.79
N ASP A 185 -19.11 25.43 -15.81
CA ASP A 185 -19.28 24.89 -17.15
C ASP A 185 -19.09 23.38 -17.18
N LEU A 186 -18.38 22.80 -16.18
CA LEU A 186 -18.19 21.36 -16.03
C LEU A 186 -19.52 20.60 -15.96
N LEU A 187 -20.61 21.24 -15.53
CA LEU A 187 -21.95 20.64 -15.51
C LEU A 187 -22.46 20.29 -16.92
N GLY A 188 -21.95 20.95 -17.96
CA GLY A 188 -22.25 20.69 -19.36
C GLY A 188 -21.36 19.63 -20.00
N HIS A 189 -20.41 19.06 -19.28
CA HIS A 189 -19.42 18.10 -19.79
C HIS A 189 -19.62 16.68 -19.25
N ASP A 190 -19.05 15.71 -19.97
CA ASP A 190 -18.95 14.33 -19.52
C ASP A 190 -17.77 14.18 -18.55
N LEU A 191 -18.03 13.81 -17.30
CA LEU A 191 -17.04 13.81 -16.25
C LEU A 191 -16.62 12.39 -15.88
N LEU A 192 -15.30 12.17 -15.80
CA LEU A 192 -14.67 10.91 -15.43
C LEU A 192 -14.06 11.10 -14.04
N CYS A 193 -14.73 10.58 -13.02
CA CYS A 193 -14.45 10.89 -11.63
C CYS A 193 -13.78 9.74 -10.89
N LEU A 194 -12.96 10.07 -9.90
CA LEU A 194 -12.40 9.08 -9.00
C LEU A 194 -13.50 8.51 -8.10
N LEU A 195 -13.52 7.19 -7.96
CA LEU A 195 -14.40 6.48 -7.04
C LEU A 195 -13.93 6.70 -5.60
N SER A 196 -14.82 7.18 -4.74
CA SER A 196 -14.53 7.35 -3.31
C SER A 196 -14.55 5.99 -2.57
N ARG A 197 -13.93 5.94 -1.40
CA ARG A 197 -13.93 4.73 -0.55
C ARG A 197 -15.32 4.39 0.01
N SER A 198 -16.16 5.39 0.18
CA SER A 198 -17.55 5.23 0.64
C SER A 198 -18.53 4.90 -0.49
N GLY A 199 -18.04 4.81 -1.73
CA GLY A 199 -18.86 4.70 -2.94
C GLY A 199 -19.17 6.08 -3.53
N GLY A 200 -19.56 6.08 -4.80
CA GLY A 200 -19.84 7.32 -5.53
C GLY A 200 -18.59 8.10 -5.98
N ALA A 201 -18.79 9.19 -6.71
CA ALA A 201 -17.73 10.04 -7.21
C ALA A 201 -17.15 10.91 -6.10
N VAL A 202 -15.83 11.08 -6.10
CA VAL A 202 -15.16 12.08 -5.24
C VAL A 202 -15.57 13.48 -5.72
N PRO A 203 -16.08 14.37 -4.84
CA PRO A 203 -16.36 15.75 -5.19
C PRO A 203 -15.10 16.45 -5.72
N TRP A 204 -15.25 17.28 -6.75
CA TRP A 204 -14.14 18.09 -7.21
C TRP A 204 -14.06 19.38 -6.43
N VAL A 205 -12.86 19.67 -5.96
CA VAL A 205 -12.50 20.93 -5.31
C VAL A 205 -11.51 21.64 -6.22
N LEU A 206 -11.84 22.87 -6.62
CA LEU A 206 -10.99 23.70 -7.45
C LEU A 206 -10.74 25.03 -6.74
N THR A 207 -9.50 25.52 -6.77
CA THR A 207 -9.11 26.77 -6.13
C THR A 207 -8.36 27.66 -7.11
N ARG A 208 -8.66 28.97 -7.08
CA ARG A 208 -7.92 30.01 -7.81
C ARG A 208 -7.70 31.20 -6.88
N GLY A 209 -6.51 31.33 -6.36
CA GLY A 209 -6.18 32.29 -5.32
C GLY A 209 -7.03 32.07 -4.06
N LYS A 210 -7.91 33.03 -3.73
CA LYS A 210 -8.82 32.93 -2.57
C LYS A 210 -10.19 32.32 -2.92
N VAL A 211 -10.47 32.10 -4.19
CA VAL A 211 -11.75 31.53 -4.64
C VAL A 211 -11.68 30.03 -4.53
N ARG A 212 -12.67 29.44 -3.86
CA ARG A 212 -12.86 28.00 -3.76
C ARG A 212 -14.19 27.61 -4.39
N TRP A 213 -14.14 26.65 -5.28
CA TRP A 213 -15.29 26.01 -5.87
C TRP A 213 -15.29 24.53 -5.48
N GLU A 214 -16.44 24.03 -5.06
CA GLU A 214 -16.57 22.63 -4.63
C GLU A 214 -17.97 22.13 -4.97
N ARG A 215 -18.04 21.06 -5.74
CA ARG A 215 -19.32 20.42 -6.07
C ARG A 215 -19.17 18.91 -6.25
N ALA A 216 -20.20 18.18 -5.83
CA ALA A 216 -20.47 16.84 -6.31
C ALA A 216 -21.03 16.93 -7.72
N LEU A 217 -20.32 16.34 -8.67
CA LEU A 217 -20.67 16.41 -10.09
C LEU A 217 -21.30 15.08 -10.54
N PRO A 218 -22.23 15.10 -11.51
CA PRO A 218 -22.77 13.89 -12.09
C PRO A 218 -21.68 13.21 -12.92
N ALA A 219 -21.07 12.17 -12.36
CA ALA A 219 -20.05 11.41 -13.05
C ALA A 219 -20.67 10.50 -14.13
N ARG A 220 -20.22 10.62 -15.39
CA ARG A 220 -20.54 9.68 -16.43
C ARG A 220 -19.84 8.31 -16.22
N LEU A 221 -18.64 8.35 -15.65
CA LEU A 221 -17.85 7.17 -15.29
C LEU A 221 -17.13 7.41 -13.97
N THR A 222 -17.08 6.39 -13.13
CA THR A 222 -16.24 6.37 -11.93
C THR A 222 -15.29 5.19 -11.95
N ALA A 223 -14.03 5.41 -11.59
CA ALA A 223 -13.02 4.38 -11.41
C ALA A 223 -12.10 4.72 -10.24
N ASN A 224 -11.48 3.69 -9.66
CA ASN A 224 -10.53 3.86 -8.54
C ASN A 224 -9.06 3.98 -9.01
N SER A 225 -8.85 4.26 -10.28
CA SER A 225 -7.54 4.37 -10.94
C SER A 225 -7.44 5.71 -11.68
N PRO A 226 -6.68 6.69 -11.15
CA PRO A 226 -6.42 7.96 -11.83
C PRO A 226 -5.71 7.81 -13.19
N ASP A 227 -4.81 6.82 -13.33
CA ASP A 227 -4.16 6.54 -14.62
C ASP A 227 -5.17 6.05 -15.67
N LEU A 228 -6.05 5.12 -15.27
CA LEU A 228 -7.10 4.63 -16.16
C LEU A 228 -8.05 5.78 -16.60
N LEU A 229 -8.43 6.66 -15.67
CA LEU A 229 -9.29 7.82 -16.00
C LEU A 229 -8.62 8.73 -17.02
N ALA A 230 -7.31 9.02 -16.88
CA ALA A 230 -6.56 9.82 -17.84
C ALA A 230 -6.53 9.14 -19.23
N ARG A 231 -6.32 7.82 -19.30
CA ARG A 231 -6.32 7.05 -20.58
C ARG A 231 -7.69 7.03 -21.22
N ILE A 232 -8.77 6.92 -20.43
CA ILE A 232 -10.14 7.01 -20.95
C ILE A 232 -10.41 8.43 -21.47
N ALA A 233 -9.89 9.48 -20.83
CA ALA A 233 -9.99 10.83 -21.35
C ALA A 233 -9.29 11.01 -22.70
N CYS A 234 -8.13 10.34 -22.93
CA CYS A 234 -7.46 10.34 -24.23
C CYS A 234 -8.35 9.79 -25.37
N SER A 235 -9.27 8.85 -25.08
CA SER A 235 -10.19 8.32 -26.07
C SER A 235 -11.37 9.24 -26.41
N GLY A 236 -11.44 10.44 -25.84
CA GLY A 236 -12.51 11.39 -26.09
C GLY A 236 -13.77 11.20 -25.24
N ALA A 237 -13.69 10.43 -24.15
CA ALA A 237 -14.87 10.09 -23.35
C ALA A 237 -15.31 11.21 -22.40
N GLY A 238 -14.48 12.23 -22.16
CA GLY A 238 -14.81 13.31 -21.24
C GLY A 238 -13.61 13.98 -20.59
N ILE A 239 -13.88 14.72 -19.51
CA ILE A 239 -12.89 15.40 -18.68
C ILE A 239 -12.57 14.52 -17.47
N ALA A 240 -11.30 14.22 -17.23
CA ALA A 240 -10.83 13.45 -16.08
C ALA A 240 -10.05 14.32 -15.10
N ALA A 241 -10.26 14.08 -13.81
CA ALA A 241 -9.31 14.51 -12.78
C ALA A 241 -8.20 13.44 -12.64
N SER A 242 -6.96 13.83 -12.85
CA SER A 242 -5.81 12.93 -12.75
C SER A 242 -4.59 13.63 -12.16
N SER A 243 -3.65 12.83 -11.64
CA SER A 243 -2.35 13.33 -11.19
C SER A 243 -1.52 13.82 -12.37
N GLU A 244 -0.78 14.90 -12.16
CA GLU A 244 0.19 15.40 -13.14
C GLU A 244 1.21 14.35 -13.57
N LEU A 245 1.61 13.46 -12.67
CA LEU A 245 2.53 12.36 -12.96
C LEU A 245 2.00 11.41 -14.06
N PHE A 246 0.69 11.11 -14.04
CA PHE A 246 0.05 10.29 -15.08
C PHE A 246 -0.26 11.08 -16.35
N ALA A 247 -0.62 12.35 -16.20
CA ALA A 247 -1.01 13.19 -17.33
C ALA A 247 0.20 13.69 -18.13
N ALA A 248 1.36 13.93 -17.50
CA ALA A 248 2.52 14.54 -18.16
C ALA A 248 3.03 13.79 -19.41
N PRO A 249 3.13 12.45 -19.44
CA PRO A 249 3.50 11.74 -20.66
C PRO A 249 2.48 11.91 -21.78
N LEU A 250 1.19 11.99 -21.45
CA LEU A 250 0.08 12.13 -22.40
C LEU A 250 -0.03 13.55 -22.94
N LEU A 251 0.24 14.55 -22.09
CA LEU A 251 0.36 15.95 -22.50
C LEU A 251 1.50 16.16 -23.50
N ARG A 252 2.69 15.56 -23.22
CA ARG A 252 3.85 15.63 -24.12
C ARG A 252 3.60 15.02 -25.49
N LYS A 253 2.74 14.01 -25.57
CA LYS A 253 2.33 13.38 -26.84
C LYS A 253 1.18 14.12 -27.52
N GLY A 254 0.60 15.14 -26.91
CA GLY A 254 -0.58 15.83 -27.41
C GLY A 254 -1.88 14.99 -27.33
N GLU A 255 -1.88 13.90 -26.57
CA GLU A 255 -3.06 13.04 -26.35
C GLU A 255 -4.03 13.65 -25.36
N LEU A 256 -3.54 14.52 -24.48
CA LEU A 256 -4.35 15.31 -23.52
C LEU A 256 -4.00 16.80 -23.61
N VAL A 257 -4.96 17.63 -23.21
CA VAL A 257 -4.77 19.05 -22.91
C VAL A 257 -5.25 19.34 -21.48
N ARG A 258 -4.63 20.34 -20.85
CA ARG A 258 -5.07 20.82 -19.52
C ARG A 258 -6.38 21.59 -19.67
N VAL A 259 -7.34 21.27 -18.81
CA VAL A 259 -8.62 21.93 -18.69
C VAL A 259 -8.60 22.81 -17.44
N LEU A 260 -9.13 24.03 -17.50
CA LEU A 260 -9.11 25.02 -16.42
C LEU A 260 -7.71 25.20 -15.81
N PRO A 261 -6.68 25.56 -16.58
CA PRO A 261 -5.29 25.57 -16.14
C PRO A 261 -5.02 26.56 -14.99
N GLU A 262 -5.86 27.58 -14.81
CA GLU A 262 -5.74 28.55 -13.72
C GLU A 262 -6.36 28.07 -12.39
N TRP A 263 -6.94 26.87 -12.40
CA TRP A 263 -7.55 26.27 -11.23
C TRP A 263 -6.75 25.08 -10.73
N ASP A 264 -6.37 25.15 -9.46
CA ASP A 264 -5.66 24.09 -8.79
C ASP A 264 -6.62 23.11 -8.10
N MET A 265 -6.26 21.84 -8.10
CA MET A 265 -6.89 20.80 -7.29
C MET A 265 -6.08 20.53 -6.03
N PRO A 266 -6.70 20.00 -4.96
CA PRO A 266 -5.96 19.56 -3.77
C PRO A 266 -4.88 18.56 -4.12
N THR A 267 -3.73 18.70 -3.49
CA THR A 267 -2.65 17.72 -3.58
C THR A 267 -2.97 16.46 -2.78
N ALA A 268 -2.44 15.33 -3.19
CA ALA A 268 -2.51 14.08 -2.40
C ALA A 268 -1.11 13.61 -2.02
N THR A 269 -0.91 13.38 -0.73
CA THR A 269 0.36 12.83 -0.23
C THR A 269 0.37 11.31 -0.40
N GLY A 270 1.45 10.79 -0.95
CA GLY A 270 1.74 9.36 -0.97
C GLY A 270 2.61 8.98 0.22
N TRP A 271 2.18 7.95 0.93
CA TRP A 271 2.81 7.45 2.13
C TRP A 271 3.26 6.01 1.96
N ALA A 272 4.47 5.70 2.38
CA ALA A 272 4.87 4.34 2.71
C ALA A 272 4.57 4.10 4.19
N VAL A 273 3.65 3.17 4.46
CA VAL A 273 3.22 2.78 5.79
C VAL A 273 3.82 1.41 6.10
N PHE A 274 4.36 1.23 7.28
CA PHE A 274 5.01 0.00 7.72
C PHE A 274 4.85 -0.20 9.23
N PRO A 275 4.91 -1.45 9.75
CA PRO A 275 4.79 -1.71 11.18
C PRO A 275 5.81 -0.93 12.01
N GLY A 276 5.35 -0.36 13.13
CA GLY A 276 6.15 0.43 14.07
C GLY A 276 7.11 -0.43 14.90
N ARG A 277 7.96 -1.23 14.25
CA ARG A 277 8.96 -2.07 14.91
C ARG A 277 10.10 -1.23 15.46
N ARG A 278 10.64 -1.63 16.60
CA ARG A 278 11.83 -0.98 17.22
C ARG A 278 13.03 -0.94 16.26
N LEU A 279 13.13 -1.90 15.35
CA LEU A 279 14.14 -1.97 14.29
C LEU A 279 13.50 -2.34 12.96
N MET A 280 13.71 -1.50 11.97
CA MET A 280 13.27 -1.76 10.60
C MET A 280 14.18 -2.79 9.94
N PRO A 281 13.64 -3.87 9.33
CA PRO A 281 14.44 -4.84 8.57
C PRO A 281 15.25 -4.19 7.45
N ALA A 282 16.46 -4.68 7.20
CA ALA A 282 17.35 -4.11 6.18
C ALA A 282 16.71 -4.09 4.77
N LYS A 283 15.96 -5.13 4.40
CA LYS A 283 15.21 -5.22 3.12
C LYS A 283 14.17 -4.11 2.98
N THR A 284 13.42 -3.83 4.05
CA THR A 284 12.39 -2.79 4.10
C THR A 284 13.00 -1.40 3.97
N ARG A 285 14.10 -1.14 4.72
CA ARG A 285 14.84 0.13 4.65
C ARG A 285 15.38 0.37 3.25
N ALA A 286 16.10 -0.62 2.68
CA ALA A 286 16.69 -0.50 1.35
C ALA A 286 15.64 -0.20 0.26
N PHE A 287 14.45 -0.80 0.38
CA PHE A 287 13.36 -0.53 -0.55
C PHE A 287 12.82 0.89 -0.41
N LEU A 288 12.59 1.34 0.83
CA LEU A 288 12.12 2.71 1.11
C LEU A 288 13.11 3.77 0.64
N ASP A 289 14.41 3.54 0.83
CA ASP A 289 15.46 4.47 0.40
C ASP A 289 15.51 4.58 -1.14
N MET A 290 15.41 3.45 -1.86
CA MET A 290 15.34 3.47 -3.33
C MET A 290 14.05 4.11 -3.85
N MET A 291 12.93 3.94 -3.15
CA MET A 291 11.67 4.64 -3.47
C MET A 291 11.81 6.15 -3.32
N GLU A 292 12.43 6.62 -2.24
CA GLU A 292 12.65 8.04 -2.01
C GLU A 292 13.56 8.64 -3.08
N GLU A 293 14.65 7.97 -3.42
CA GLU A 293 15.54 8.38 -4.52
C GLU A 293 14.77 8.52 -5.85
N MET A 294 13.85 7.59 -6.14
CA MET A 294 13.04 7.63 -7.36
C MET A 294 12.15 8.88 -7.40
N PHE A 295 11.38 9.13 -6.35
CA PHE A 295 10.45 10.26 -6.31
C PHE A 295 11.14 11.61 -6.12
N CYS A 296 12.26 11.68 -5.39
CA CYS A 296 13.06 12.91 -5.29
C CYS A 296 13.70 13.29 -6.65
N SER A 297 14.12 12.29 -7.43
CA SER A 297 14.69 12.55 -8.77
C SER A 297 13.64 13.03 -9.79
N GLU A 298 12.39 12.66 -9.62
CA GLU A 298 11.28 13.14 -10.47
C GLU A 298 10.86 14.57 -10.09
N ALA A 299 10.77 14.89 -8.80
CA ALA A 299 10.44 16.25 -8.33
C ALA A 299 11.51 17.28 -8.74
N GLY A 300 12.79 16.92 -8.66
CA GLY A 300 13.89 17.81 -9.09
C GLY A 300 14.00 18.03 -10.61
N ARG A 301 13.36 17.20 -11.42
CA ARG A 301 13.27 17.39 -12.88
C ARG A 301 12.11 18.31 -13.29
N GLU A 302 11.12 18.49 -12.45
CA GLU A 302 9.98 19.37 -12.70
C GLU A 302 10.28 20.83 -12.29
N ASP A 303 11.06 21.05 -11.23
CA ASP A 303 11.48 22.40 -10.79
C ASP A 303 12.59 23.02 -11.68
N ALA A 304 13.18 22.25 -12.59
CA ALA A 304 14.25 22.69 -13.50
C ALA A 304 13.75 23.01 -14.94
N ARG A 305 12.46 23.10 -15.16
CA ARG A 305 11.82 23.48 -16.43
C ARG A 305 10.77 24.57 -16.22
#